data_991d0f54886e9b8368dcab5a48f37c94
#
_entry.id   991d0f54886e9b8368dcab5a48f37c94
#
_cell.length_a   1.000
_cell.length_b   1.000
_cell.length_c   1.000
_cell.angle_alpha   90.00
_cell.angle_beta   90.00
_cell.angle_gamma   90.00
#
_symmetry.space_group_name_H-M   'P 1'
#
loop_
_entity.id
_entity.type
_entity.pdbx_description
1 polymer ?
#
loop_
_entity_poly.entity_id
_entity_poly.type
_entity_poly.pdbx_seq_one_letter_code
_entity_poly.pdbx_strand_id
1 'polypeptide(L)'
;MLWTEKQKEDAYQILLLQQKGLLEAEDHWLANLANSSALLNETLPETVFAGYYLYNGEELILGPFQGRVSCTRITMGKGVCGESAQTKTTLIVDDVKKHENYISCDSAAQSEIVVPMIKEGHLIGVLDIDCGVTGGYDHIDQEYLEKYVEMLIDIVPLDVIS
;
A
#
# COMPACT_ATOMS: atom_id res chain seq x y z
N MET A 1 -7.16 -12.46 16.40
CA MET A 1 -6.46 -13.39 15.51
C MET A 1 -6.70 -13.03 14.06
N LEU A 2 -5.65 -12.99 13.29
CA LEU A 2 -5.76 -12.71 11.86
C LEU A 2 -6.24 -13.95 11.10
N TRP A 3 -6.49 -13.78 9.81
CA TRP A 3 -7.02 -14.86 8.97
C TRP A 3 -6.08 -16.06 8.86
N THR A 4 -6.66 -17.25 8.63
CA THR A 4 -5.90 -18.42 8.16
C THR A 4 -5.41 -18.16 6.73
N GLU A 5 -4.45 -18.95 6.25
CA GLU A 5 -3.97 -18.83 4.86
C GLU A 5 -5.10 -18.93 3.84
N LYS A 6 -6.00 -19.92 4.02
CA LYS A 6 -7.13 -20.08 3.11
C LYS A 6 -8.09 -18.90 3.15
N GLN A 7 -8.41 -18.39 4.35
CA GLN A 7 -9.27 -17.21 4.50
C GLN A 7 -8.63 -15.99 3.80
N LYS A 8 -7.33 -15.84 3.95
CA LYS A 8 -6.56 -14.77 3.32
C LYS A 8 -6.62 -14.86 1.81
N GLU A 9 -6.34 -16.02 1.24
CA GLU A 9 -6.40 -16.25 -0.20
C GLU A 9 -7.80 -15.99 -0.76
N ASP A 10 -8.84 -16.52 -0.11
CA ASP A 10 -10.22 -16.32 -0.54
C ASP A 10 -10.60 -14.83 -0.51
N ALA A 11 -10.22 -14.12 0.54
CA ALA A 11 -10.49 -12.69 0.67
C ALA A 11 -9.79 -11.87 -0.42
N TYR A 12 -8.53 -12.18 -0.70
CA TYR A 12 -7.78 -11.48 -1.75
C TYR A 12 -8.32 -11.76 -3.14
N GLN A 13 -8.79 -12.97 -3.43
CA GLN A 13 -9.38 -13.28 -4.73
C GLN A 13 -10.63 -12.41 -4.97
N ILE A 14 -11.47 -12.26 -3.96
CA ILE A 14 -12.64 -11.38 -4.03
C ILE A 14 -12.21 -9.92 -4.16
N LEU A 15 -11.22 -9.50 -3.37
CA LEU A 15 -10.69 -8.15 -3.37
C LEU A 15 -10.19 -7.73 -4.76
N LEU A 16 -9.47 -8.60 -5.45
CA LEU A 16 -8.98 -8.33 -6.80
C LEU A 16 -10.14 -8.12 -7.79
N LEU A 17 -11.18 -8.94 -7.70
CA LEU A 17 -12.37 -8.79 -8.55
C LEU A 17 -13.11 -7.49 -8.25
N GLN A 18 -13.23 -7.12 -6.98
CA GLN A 18 -13.88 -5.88 -6.57
C GLN A 18 -13.10 -4.65 -7.06
N GLN A 19 -11.79 -4.65 -6.91
CA GLN A 19 -10.96 -3.54 -7.42
C GLN A 19 -11.10 -3.42 -8.94
N LYS A 20 -11.04 -4.53 -9.65
CA LYS A 20 -11.19 -4.52 -11.11
C LYS A 20 -12.49 -3.83 -11.52
N GLY A 21 -13.60 -4.18 -10.88
CA GLY A 21 -14.89 -3.55 -11.16
C GLY A 21 -14.89 -2.04 -10.90
N LEU A 22 -14.28 -1.61 -9.80
CA LEU A 22 -14.17 -0.18 -9.46
C LEU A 22 -13.32 0.57 -10.48
N LEU A 23 -12.17 0.03 -10.85
CA LEU A 23 -11.23 0.69 -11.77
C LEU A 23 -11.76 0.77 -13.19
N GLU A 24 -12.52 -0.23 -13.64
CA GLU A 24 -13.13 -0.23 -14.98
C GLU A 24 -14.31 0.73 -15.09
N ALA A 25 -14.95 1.07 -13.96
CA ALA A 25 -16.11 1.96 -13.94
C ALA A 25 -15.76 3.45 -13.87
N GLU A 26 -14.51 3.80 -13.59
CA GLU A 26 -14.06 5.17 -13.37
C GLU A 26 -12.70 5.39 -14.06
N ASP A 27 -12.53 6.51 -14.72
CA ASP A 27 -11.28 6.83 -15.41
C ASP A 27 -10.41 7.86 -14.69
N HIS A 28 -10.94 8.55 -13.66
CA HIS A 28 -10.17 9.57 -12.93
C HIS A 28 -9.24 8.92 -11.90
N TRP A 29 -7.95 9.18 -12.02
CA TRP A 29 -6.93 8.56 -11.18
C TRP A 29 -7.14 8.80 -9.67
N LEU A 30 -7.55 10.02 -9.29
CA LEU A 30 -7.74 10.37 -7.88
C LEU A 30 -8.87 9.57 -7.25
N ALA A 31 -10.03 9.51 -7.93
CA ALA A 31 -11.18 8.74 -7.47
C ALA A 31 -10.84 7.25 -7.38
N ASN A 32 -10.09 6.72 -8.35
CA ASN A 32 -9.65 5.33 -8.34
C ASN A 32 -8.70 5.01 -7.18
N LEU A 33 -7.72 5.85 -6.91
CA LEU A 33 -6.83 5.65 -5.77
C LEU A 33 -7.58 5.77 -4.44
N ALA A 34 -8.54 6.70 -4.34
CA ALA A 34 -9.35 6.87 -3.14
C ALA A 34 -10.18 5.61 -2.86
N ASN A 35 -10.90 5.09 -3.86
CA ASN A 35 -11.70 3.88 -3.69
C ASN A 35 -10.85 2.62 -3.49
N SER A 36 -9.71 2.54 -4.17
CA SER A 36 -8.76 1.46 -3.97
C SER A 36 -8.25 1.41 -2.52
N SER A 37 -7.95 2.56 -1.94
CA SER A 37 -7.56 2.69 -0.53
C SER A 37 -8.68 2.27 0.41
N ALA A 38 -9.91 2.73 0.15
CA ALA A 38 -11.08 2.41 0.97
C ALA A 38 -11.37 0.92 0.96
N LEU A 39 -11.29 0.28 -0.22
CA LEU A 39 -11.52 -1.15 -0.37
C LEU A 39 -10.53 -1.98 0.46
N LEU A 40 -9.25 -1.62 0.44
CA LEU A 40 -8.23 -2.27 1.27
C LEU A 40 -8.53 -2.11 2.76
N ASN A 41 -8.84 -0.88 3.16
CA ASN A 41 -9.09 -0.56 4.56
C ASN A 41 -10.30 -1.31 5.14
N GLU A 42 -11.37 -1.44 4.36
CA GLU A 42 -12.58 -2.16 4.83
C GLU A 42 -12.45 -3.68 4.76
N THR A 43 -11.55 -4.20 3.92
CA THR A 43 -11.40 -5.64 3.69
C THR A 43 -10.36 -6.29 4.61
N LEU A 44 -9.18 -5.67 4.73
CA LEU A 44 -8.08 -6.27 5.49
C LEU A 44 -8.26 -6.09 7.01
N PRO A 45 -7.95 -7.14 7.81
CA PRO A 45 -8.19 -7.09 9.25
C PRO A 45 -7.18 -6.19 9.97
N GLU A 46 -7.63 -5.53 11.04
CA GLU A 46 -6.80 -4.72 11.94
C GLU A 46 -6.04 -3.60 11.24
N THR A 47 -6.56 -3.11 10.11
CA THR A 47 -5.91 -2.04 9.33
C THR A 47 -6.06 -0.71 10.06
N VAL A 48 -4.94 -0.02 10.27
CA VAL A 48 -4.93 1.34 10.84
C VAL A 48 -4.65 2.41 9.80
N PHE A 49 -4.08 2.01 8.66
CA PHE A 49 -3.81 2.88 7.50
C PHE A 49 -3.74 2.02 6.25
N ALA A 50 -4.36 2.48 5.17
CA ALA A 50 -4.20 1.89 3.84
C ALA A 50 -4.23 3.01 2.81
N GLY A 51 -3.14 3.18 2.06
CA GLY A 51 -3.10 4.27 1.10
C GLY A 51 -1.82 4.37 0.29
N TYR A 52 -1.75 5.44 -0.47
CA TYR A 52 -0.72 5.66 -1.47
C TYR A 52 0.13 6.88 -1.13
N TYR A 53 1.45 6.69 -1.22
CA TYR A 53 2.39 7.81 -1.29
C TYR A 53 2.86 7.92 -2.72
N LEU A 54 2.79 9.12 -3.29
CA LEU A 54 3.10 9.38 -4.69
C LEU A 54 4.46 10.04 -4.82
N TYR A 55 5.24 9.58 -5.80
CA TYR A 55 6.59 10.08 -6.04
C TYR A 55 6.56 11.28 -6.98
N ASN A 56 7.14 12.41 -6.54
CA ASN A 56 7.16 13.65 -7.33
C ASN A 56 8.50 13.90 -8.03
N GLY A 57 9.41 12.93 -8.03
CA GLY A 57 10.76 13.07 -8.58
C GLY A 57 11.82 13.33 -7.53
N GLU A 58 11.44 13.69 -6.31
CA GLU A 58 12.36 13.95 -5.21
C GLU A 58 12.01 13.17 -3.94
N GLU A 59 10.74 13.15 -3.57
CA GLU A 59 10.24 12.55 -2.34
C GLU A 59 8.87 11.94 -2.55
N LEU A 60 8.40 11.23 -1.54
CA LEU A 60 7.05 10.69 -1.51
C LEU A 60 6.11 11.68 -0.83
N ILE A 61 4.98 11.94 -1.45
CA ILE A 61 3.91 12.82 -0.94
C ILE A 61 2.70 11.96 -0.62
N LEU A 62 2.08 12.20 0.53
CA LEU A 62 0.85 11.53 0.92
C LEU A 62 -0.24 11.75 -0.13
N GLY A 63 -0.75 10.66 -0.68
CA GLY A 63 -1.86 10.64 -1.63
C GLY A 63 -3.14 10.15 -0.97
N PRO A 64 -4.10 9.64 -1.77
CA PRO A 64 -5.34 9.10 -1.23
C PRO A 64 -5.11 7.95 -0.26
N PHE A 65 -5.77 7.98 0.90
CA PHE A 65 -5.67 6.97 1.92
C PHE A 65 -6.92 6.90 2.77
N GLN A 66 -7.02 5.83 3.55
CA GLN A 66 -8.02 5.64 4.58
C GLN A 66 -7.30 5.29 5.88
N GLY A 67 -7.85 5.75 7.00
CA GLY A 67 -7.30 5.45 8.32
C GLY A 67 -6.86 6.70 9.07
N ARG A 68 -5.83 6.53 9.90
CA ARG A 68 -5.35 7.58 10.80
C ARG A 68 -4.43 8.56 10.08
N VAL A 69 -4.37 9.77 10.61
CA VAL A 69 -3.45 10.82 10.14
C VAL A 69 -2.02 10.28 10.07
N SER A 70 -1.30 10.61 9.02
CA SER A 70 0.05 10.09 8.76
C SER A 70 1.00 11.19 8.30
N CYS A 71 2.27 10.84 8.10
CA CYS A 71 3.28 11.76 7.57
C CYS A 71 2.86 12.23 6.19
N THR A 72 3.07 13.50 5.88
CA THR A 72 2.69 14.08 4.59
C THR A 72 3.80 14.01 3.55
N ARG A 73 5.06 13.93 3.99
CA ARG A 73 6.24 13.86 3.11
C ARG A 73 7.22 12.84 3.65
N ILE A 74 7.77 12.02 2.77
CA ILE A 74 8.76 10.99 3.13
C ILE A 74 9.96 11.11 2.20
N THR A 75 11.14 11.27 2.79
CA THR A 75 12.41 11.31 2.06
C THR A 75 12.74 9.92 1.53
N MET A 76 13.24 9.85 0.29
CA MET A 76 13.69 8.59 -0.30
C MET A 76 14.73 7.91 0.59
N GLY A 77 14.57 6.62 0.80
CA GLY A 77 15.45 5.82 1.65
C GLY A 77 15.14 5.90 3.15
N LYS A 78 14.20 6.75 3.58
CA LYS A 78 13.85 6.93 4.99
C LYS A 78 12.52 6.23 5.32
N GLY A 79 12.49 5.53 6.45
CA GLY A 79 11.34 4.73 6.85
C GLY A 79 11.09 3.55 5.89
N VAL A 80 10.04 2.78 6.15
CA VAL A 80 9.71 1.60 5.32
C VAL A 80 9.29 2.05 3.91
N CYS A 81 8.45 3.07 3.81
CA CYS A 81 8.00 3.60 2.51
C CYS A 81 9.17 4.13 1.68
N GLY A 82 10.04 4.95 2.27
CA GLY A 82 11.20 5.50 1.59
C GLY A 82 12.20 4.43 1.15
N GLU A 83 12.39 3.41 1.99
CA GLU A 83 13.27 2.27 1.69
C GLU A 83 12.70 1.44 0.51
N SER A 84 11.41 1.10 0.56
CA SER A 84 10.74 0.39 -0.53
C SER A 84 10.82 1.16 -1.86
N ALA A 85 10.56 2.45 -1.82
CA ALA A 85 10.62 3.32 -2.99
C ALA A 85 12.03 3.35 -3.60
N GLN A 86 13.05 3.49 -2.76
CA GLN A 86 14.44 3.57 -3.20
C GLN A 86 14.94 2.25 -3.78
N THR A 87 14.64 1.14 -3.13
CA THR A 87 15.08 -0.19 -3.57
C THR A 87 14.17 -0.80 -4.63
N LYS A 88 12.97 -0.24 -4.83
CA LYS A 88 11.93 -0.74 -5.74
C LYS A 88 11.55 -2.19 -5.42
N THR A 89 11.49 -2.50 -4.12
CA THR A 89 11.13 -3.85 -3.63
C THR A 89 10.02 -3.76 -2.57
N THR A 90 9.17 -4.79 -2.52
CA THR A 90 8.18 -4.94 -1.47
C THR A 90 8.89 -5.24 -0.15
N LEU A 91 8.46 -4.56 0.93
CA LEU A 91 8.99 -4.77 2.27
C LEU A 91 7.87 -5.19 3.21
N ILE A 92 8.12 -6.24 3.99
CA ILE A 92 7.25 -6.70 5.07
C ILE A 92 8.00 -6.50 6.38
N VAL A 93 7.39 -5.76 7.30
CA VAL A 93 7.96 -5.49 8.62
C VAL A 93 7.03 -6.07 9.67
N ASP A 94 7.45 -7.16 10.31
CA ASP A 94 6.63 -7.90 11.28
C ASP A 94 6.43 -7.12 12.58
N ASP A 95 7.43 -6.37 12.99
CA ASP A 95 7.40 -5.52 14.18
C ASP A 95 8.13 -4.21 13.88
N VAL A 96 7.38 -3.14 13.72
CA VAL A 96 7.94 -1.83 13.34
C VAL A 96 8.94 -1.30 14.37
N LYS A 97 8.79 -1.68 15.64
CA LYS A 97 9.71 -1.25 16.72
C LYS A 97 11.11 -1.85 16.56
N LYS A 98 11.24 -2.94 15.81
CA LYS A 98 12.50 -3.63 15.56
C LYS A 98 13.15 -3.25 14.25
N HIS A 99 12.48 -2.45 13.43
CA HIS A 99 13.01 -2.02 12.14
C HIS A 99 13.91 -0.80 12.33
N GLU A 100 15.20 -0.93 12.04
CA GLU A 100 16.21 0.10 12.31
C GLU A 100 15.92 1.43 11.61
N ASN A 101 15.39 1.39 10.39
CA ASN A 101 15.09 2.57 9.56
C ASN A 101 13.63 3.00 9.70
N TYR A 102 12.99 2.70 10.84
CA TYR A 102 11.58 3.01 11.00
C TYR A 102 11.35 4.48 11.36
N ILE A 103 10.35 5.09 10.68
CA ILE A 103 9.82 6.42 11.01
C ILE A 103 8.40 6.22 11.50
N SER A 104 8.12 6.58 12.75
CA SER A 104 6.79 6.48 13.32
C SER A 104 5.93 7.66 12.91
N CYS A 105 5.02 7.46 11.94
CA CYS A 105 4.00 8.43 11.57
C CYS A 105 2.71 8.23 12.36
N ASP A 106 2.50 7.04 12.94
CA ASP A 106 1.36 6.69 13.78
C ASP A 106 1.77 5.60 14.78
N SER A 107 1.61 5.88 16.07
CA SER A 107 1.94 4.93 17.14
C SER A 107 1.03 3.69 17.17
N ALA A 108 -0.10 3.72 16.47
CA ALA A 108 -1.00 2.56 16.39
C ALA A 108 -0.46 1.46 15.46
N ALA A 109 0.42 1.79 14.52
CA ALA A 109 1.01 0.80 13.60
C ALA A 109 1.96 -0.12 14.35
N GLN A 110 1.78 -1.43 14.19
CA GLN A 110 2.63 -2.46 14.81
C GLN A 110 3.37 -3.29 13.75
N SER A 111 2.76 -3.53 12.61
CA SER A 111 3.39 -4.18 11.46
C SER A 111 2.98 -3.43 10.19
N GLU A 112 3.76 -3.63 9.14
CA GLU A 112 3.60 -2.86 7.90
C GLU A 112 3.98 -3.68 6.68
N ILE A 113 3.28 -3.44 5.56
CA ILE A 113 3.70 -3.89 4.23
C ILE A 113 3.70 -2.70 3.29
N VAL A 114 4.76 -2.55 2.51
CA VAL A 114 4.87 -1.50 1.50
C VAL A 114 5.19 -2.16 0.15
N VAL A 115 4.39 -1.85 -0.85
CA VAL A 115 4.54 -2.38 -2.21
C VAL A 115 4.87 -1.22 -3.14
N PRO A 116 6.00 -1.24 -3.86
CA PRO A 116 6.35 -0.17 -4.79
C PRO A 116 5.48 -0.25 -6.04
N MET A 117 5.12 0.91 -6.56
CA MET A 117 4.33 1.06 -7.78
C MET A 117 5.29 1.44 -8.91
N ILE A 118 5.58 0.50 -9.79
CA ILE A 118 6.56 0.67 -10.87
C ILE A 118 5.85 0.51 -12.21
N LYS A 119 5.98 1.51 -13.09
CA LYS A 119 5.45 1.47 -14.46
C LYS A 119 6.59 1.67 -15.45
N GLU A 120 6.85 0.67 -16.27
CA GLU A 120 7.92 0.72 -17.29
C GLU A 120 9.27 1.12 -16.68
N GLY A 121 9.60 0.57 -15.51
CA GLY A 121 10.83 0.86 -14.79
C GLY A 121 10.84 2.14 -13.97
N HIS A 122 9.79 2.96 -14.07
CA HIS A 122 9.69 4.24 -13.35
C HIS A 122 8.86 4.11 -12.08
N LEU A 123 9.35 4.67 -10.99
CA LEU A 123 8.63 4.73 -9.72
C LEU A 123 7.48 5.75 -9.82
N ILE A 124 6.27 5.29 -9.54
CA ILE A 124 5.06 6.13 -9.43
C ILE A 124 4.81 6.51 -7.98
N GLY A 125 5.07 5.59 -7.07
CA GLY A 125 4.85 5.75 -5.65
C GLY A 125 4.91 4.43 -4.95
N VAL A 126 4.28 4.34 -3.77
CA VAL A 126 4.15 3.09 -3.00
C VAL A 126 2.73 2.95 -2.48
N LEU A 127 2.29 1.69 -2.34
CA LEU A 127 1.13 1.33 -1.53
C LEU A 127 1.65 1.00 -0.14
N ASP A 128 1.11 1.67 0.88
CA ASP A 128 1.46 1.45 2.28
C ASP A 128 0.24 0.96 3.05
N ILE A 129 0.39 -0.12 3.79
CA ILE A 129 -0.66 -0.65 4.66
C ILE A 129 -0.05 -0.95 6.02
N ASP A 130 -0.68 -0.41 7.07
CA ASP A 130 -0.27 -0.60 8.45
C ASP A 130 -1.31 -1.39 9.21
N CYS A 131 -0.84 -2.35 10.00
CA CYS A 131 -1.67 -3.22 10.83
C CYS A 131 -1.48 -2.87 12.32
N GLY A 132 -2.55 -2.92 13.08
CA GLY A 132 -2.55 -2.63 14.51
C GLY A 132 -2.00 -3.75 15.39
N VAL A 133 -1.55 -4.87 14.81
CA VAL A 133 -0.91 -5.98 15.50
C VAL A 133 0.38 -6.35 14.80
N THR A 134 1.32 -6.98 15.52
CA THR A 134 2.56 -7.47 14.92
C THR A 134 2.28 -8.69 14.03
N GLY A 135 3.14 -8.92 13.04
CA GLY A 135 3.03 -10.07 12.15
C GLY A 135 1.78 -10.09 11.29
N GLY A 136 1.27 -8.90 10.91
CA GLY A 136 0.02 -8.78 10.16
C GLY A 136 0.11 -9.25 8.70
N TYR A 137 1.30 -9.33 8.14
CA TYR A 137 1.50 -9.63 6.72
C TYR A 137 2.52 -10.74 6.51
N ASP A 138 2.30 -11.56 5.48
CA ASP A 138 3.20 -12.64 5.07
C ASP A 138 3.35 -12.68 3.54
N HIS A 139 3.95 -13.76 3.01
CA HIS A 139 4.18 -13.92 1.58
C HIS A 139 2.88 -13.95 0.76
N ILE A 140 1.75 -14.36 1.34
CA ILE A 140 0.44 -14.37 0.65
C ILE A 140 -0.02 -12.93 0.44
N ASP A 141 0.08 -12.09 1.47
CA ASP A 141 -0.22 -10.66 1.34
C ASP A 141 0.65 -10.02 0.27
N GLN A 142 1.93 -10.31 0.27
CA GLN A 142 2.86 -9.78 -0.74
C GLN A 142 2.41 -10.16 -2.15
N GLU A 143 2.14 -11.44 -2.39
CA GLU A 143 1.74 -11.94 -3.70
C GLU A 143 0.49 -11.22 -4.22
N TYR A 144 -0.55 -11.16 -3.40
CA TYR A 144 -1.82 -10.56 -3.82
C TYR A 144 -1.79 -9.04 -3.88
N LEU A 145 -1.08 -8.39 -2.97
CA LEU A 145 -0.97 -6.93 -3.00
C LEU A 145 -0.08 -6.45 -4.15
N GLU A 146 0.91 -7.23 -4.56
CA GLU A 146 1.65 -6.95 -5.79
C GLU A 146 0.75 -7.06 -7.02
N LYS A 147 -0.15 -8.04 -7.08
CA LYS A 147 -1.17 -8.15 -8.13
C LYS A 147 -2.16 -6.99 -8.09
N TYR A 148 -2.54 -6.56 -6.89
CA TYR A 148 -3.45 -5.43 -6.68
C TYR A 148 -2.85 -4.14 -7.25
N VAL A 149 -1.59 -3.89 -6.96
CA VAL A 149 -0.84 -2.74 -7.48
C VAL A 149 -0.65 -2.84 -9.00
N GLU A 150 -0.29 -4.01 -9.51
CA GLU A 150 -0.10 -4.24 -10.95
C GLU A 150 -1.38 -3.92 -11.72
N MET A 151 -2.53 -4.39 -11.24
CA MET A 151 -3.83 -4.08 -11.82
C MET A 151 -4.09 -2.58 -11.86
N LEU A 152 -3.80 -1.89 -10.74
CA LEU A 152 -3.97 -0.44 -10.64
C LEU A 152 -3.12 0.29 -11.68
N ILE A 153 -1.87 -0.09 -11.81
CA ILE A 153 -0.93 0.51 -12.78
C ILE A 153 -1.38 0.26 -14.21
N ASP A 154 -1.90 -0.92 -14.51
CA ASP A 154 -2.32 -1.29 -15.86
C ASP A 154 -3.60 -0.56 -16.31
N ILE A 155 -4.52 -0.30 -15.39
CA ILE A 155 -5.83 0.27 -15.72
C ILE A 155 -5.87 1.79 -15.56
N VAL A 156 -5.22 2.33 -14.52
CA VAL A 156 -5.32 3.75 -14.18
C VAL A 156 -4.21 4.56 -14.86
N PRO A 157 -4.54 5.71 -15.50
CA PRO A 157 -3.52 6.56 -16.15
C PRO A 157 -2.75 7.37 -15.09
N LEU A 158 -1.79 6.72 -14.43
CA LEU A 158 -1.01 7.32 -13.32
C LEU A 158 0.12 8.24 -13.78
N ASP A 159 0.41 8.30 -15.07
CA ASP A 159 1.42 9.17 -15.67
C ASP A 159 1.06 10.65 -15.59
N VAL A 160 -0.20 10.98 -15.27
CA VAL A 160 -0.67 12.36 -15.08
C VAL A 160 -0.44 12.89 -13.66
N ILE A 161 0.12 12.07 -12.75
CA ILE A 161 0.30 12.42 -11.33
C ILE A 161 1.57 13.25 -11.09
N SER A 162 2.47 13.31 -12.01
CA SER A 162 3.76 13.99 -11.85
C SER A 162 3.62 15.47 -11.43
#